data_9ad5ecd27d53ace48caec33a26e29493
#
_entry.id   9ad5ecd27d53ace48caec33a26e29493
#
_cell.length_a   1.000
_cell.length_b   1.000
_cell.length_c   1.000
_cell.angle_alpha   90.00
_cell.angle_beta   90.00
_cell.angle_gamma   90.00
#
_symmetry.space_group_name_H-M   'P 1'
#
loop_
_entity.id
_entity.type
_entity.pdbx_description
1 polymer ?
#
loop_
_entity_poly.entity_id
_entity_poly.type
_entity_poly.pdbx_seq_one_letter_code
_entity_poly.pdbx_strand_id
1 'polypeptide(L)'
;MQIPFSVYWIPLDVQFTDKPSLKDPVMIAAWPGMGFLAKISADYLRRRIKAKQFAEIKYFHNVLVYKNGIVEMAPIKHKLYASEDQNLIICVGDAQPSVPEESLRLAQKISDIAVEMGVKRIYTMAAFPNEFYDEPKVYGVFTDESMRDELIETGVEMIENDGAVNGLNGVMIGVAK
;
A
#
# COMPACT_ATOMS: atom_id res chain seq x y z
N MET A 1 32.83 -8.51 21.78
CA MET A 1 31.45 -8.11 22.09
C MET A 1 30.54 -9.10 21.40
N GLN A 2 29.98 -10.06 22.13
CA GLN A 2 29.03 -11.05 21.59
C GLN A 2 27.68 -10.37 21.48
N ILE A 3 27.22 -10.16 20.25
CA ILE A 3 25.84 -9.75 20.00
C ILE A 3 25.00 -11.04 20.18
N PRO A 4 24.08 -11.11 21.14
CA PRO A 4 23.22 -12.27 21.23
C PRO A 4 22.35 -12.34 19.97
N PHE A 5 22.52 -13.39 19.17
CA PHE A 5 21.58 -13.74 18.09
C PHE A 5 20.27 -14.23 18.73
N SER A 6 19.49 -13.33 19.28
CA SER A 6 18.06 -13.57 19.37
C SER A 6 17.48 -13.11 18.04
N VAL A 7 16.67 -13.96 17.42
CA VAL A 7 15.89 -13.59 16.23
C VAL A 7 14.84 -12.60 16.70
N TYR A 8 15.26 -11.38 17.03
CA TYR A 8 14.35 -10.28 17.26
C TYR A 8 13.85 -9.84 15.88
N TRP A 9 12.60 -10.09 15.65
CA TRP A 9 11.88 -9.44 14.58
C TRP A 9 12.16 -7.95 14.68
N ILE A 10 12.76 -7.35 13.66
CA ILE A 10 12.95 -5.91 13.63
C ILE A 10 11.54 -5.30 13.67
N PRO A 11 11.19 -4.55 14.72
CA PRO A 11 9.85 -4.01 14.85
C PRO A 11 9.57 -3.03 13.70
N LEU A 12 8.34 -3.05 13.19
CA LEU A 12 7.86 -1.99 12.33
C LEU A 12 7.71 -0.73 13.20
N ASP A 13 8.55 0.27 12.94
CA ASP A 13 8.48 1.55 13.65
C ASP A 13 7.39 2.42 13.01
N VAL A 14 6.34 2.70 13.76
CA VAL A 14 5.22 3.54 13.31
C VAL A 14 5.27 4.86 14.03
N GLN A 15 5.37 5.94 13.28
CA GLN A 15 5.43 7.31 13.80
C GLN A 15 4.24 8.11 13.27
N PHE A 16 3.37 8.53 14.17
CA PHE A 16 2.30 9.47 13.87
C PHE A 16 2.79 10.89 14.10
N THR A 17 2.56 11.78 13.15
CA THR A 17 2.89 13.20 13.24
C THR A 17 1.64 14.08 13.41
N ASP A 18 0.47 13.53 13.06
CA ASP A 18 -0.83 14.19 13.16
C ASP A 18 -1.93 13.15 13.32
N LYS A 19 -3.15 13.60 13.66
CA LYS A 19 -4.36 12.77 13.71
C LYS A 19 -5.46 13.45 12.90
N PRO A 20 -5.60 13.10 11.61
CA PRO A 20 -6.60 13.71 10.74
C PRO A 20 -8.02 13.39 11.21
N SER A 21 -8.93 14.35 11.03
CA SER A 21 -10.35 14.18 11.35
C SER A 21 -11.08 13.63 10.11
N LEU A 22 -11.33 12.33 10.13
CA LEU A 22 -11.97 11.61 9.03
C LEU A 22 -13.20 10.86 9.55
N LYS A 23 -14.18 10.66 8.68
CA LYS A 23 -15.39 9.92 9.02
C LYS A 23 -15.62 8.81 8.00
N ASP A 24 -15.47 7.55 8.41
CA ASP A 24 -15.61 6.39 7.54
C ASP A 24 -14.81 6.52 6.21
N PRO A 25 -13.49 6.85 6.27
CA PRO A 25 -12.72 7.15 5.07
C PRO A 25 -12.50 5.91 4.21
N VAL A 26 -12.14 6.16 2.95
CA VAL A 26 -11.57 5.17 2.05
C VAL A 26 -10.05 5.25 2.11
N MET A 27 -9.36 4.12 1.92
CA MET A 27 -7.91 4.08 1.78
C MET A 27 -7.51 3.60 0.38
N ILE A 28 -6.53 4.28 -0.21
CA ILE A 28 -5.79 3.79 -1.37
C ILE A 28 -4.40 3.40 -0.90
N ALA A 29 -4.00 2.15 -1.14
CA ALA A 29 -2.70 1.65 -0.76
C ALA A 29 -1.90 1.22 -1.99
N ALA A 30 -0.66 1.70 -2.12
CA ALA A 30 0.11 1.55 -3.35
C ALA A 30 1.62 1.38 -3.10
N TRP A 31 2.19 0.41 -3.78
CA TRP A 31 3.63 0.11 -3.77
C TRP A 31 4.18 0.02 -5.19
N PRO A 32 5.50 0.17 -5.36
CA PRO A 32 6.15 -0.08 -6.62
C PRO A 32 5.88 -1.51 -7.09
N GLY A 33 5.50 -1.66 -8.34
CA GLY A 33 5.30 -2.91 -9.04
C GLY A 33 5.63 -2.71 -10.50
N MET A 34 5.08 -3.53 -11.38
CA MET A 34 5.29 -3.43 -12.82
C MET A 34 4.94 -2.02 -13.33
N GLY A 35 5.89 -1.39 -14.02
CA GLY A 35 5.75 -0.02 -14.54
C GLY A 35 5.55 1.06 -13.47
N PHE A 36 5.74 0.75 -12.19
CA PHE A 36 5.43 1.65 -11.07
C PHE A 36 4.01 2.21 -11.07
N LEU A 37 3.08 1.57 -11.79
CA LEU A 37 1.73 2.08 -12.03
C LEU A 37 1.03 2.50 -10.74
N ALA A 38 0.92 1.59 -9.75
CA ALA A 38 0.25 1.87 -8.49
C ALA A 38 0.86 3.07 -7.75
N LYS A 39 2.19 3.08 -7.62
CA LYS A 39 2.90 4.17 -6.93
C LYS A 39 2.74 5.51 -7.64
N ILE A 40 2.87 5.55 -8.96
CA ILE A 40 2.72 6.79 -9.75
C ILE A 40 1.30 7.33 -9.62
N SER A 41 0.29 6.47 -9.72
CA SER A 41 -1.12 6.87 -9.60
C SER A 41 -1.44 7.44 -8.22
N ALA A 42 -1.02 6.76 -7.16
CA ALA A 42 -1.23 7.23 -5.78
C ALA A 42 -0.45 8.51 -5.48
N ASP A 43 0.79 8.62 -5.94
CA ASP A 43 1.61 9.83 -5.80
C ASP A 43 1.03 11.02 -6.58
N TYR A 44 0.45 10.78 -7.75
CA TYR A 44 -0.27 11.81 -8.49
C TYR A 44 -1.51 12.27 -7.74
N LEU A 45 -2.36 11.32 -7.31
CA LEU A 45 -3.60 11.63 -6.60
C LEU A 45 -3.34 12.43 -5.33
N ARG A 46 -2.43 11.96 -4.44
CA ARG A 46 -2.14 12.65 -3.18
C ARG A 46 -1.69 14.10 -3.37
N ARG A 47 -0.91 14.37 -4.45
CA ARG A 47 -0.49 15.75 -4.78
C ARG A 47 -1.67 16.59 -5.28
N ARG A 48 -2.52 16.01 -6.12
CA ARG A 48 -3.70 16.73 -6.68
C ARG A 48 -4.69 17.12 -5.59
N ILE A 49 -4.94 16.26 -4.63
CA ILE A 49 -5.85 16.54 -3.50
C ILE A 49 -5.14 17.20 -2.30
N LYS A 50 -3.84 17.52 -2.43
CA LYS A 50 -3.02 18.14 -1.38
C LYS A 50 -3.05 17.39 -0.05
N ALA A 51 -3.08 16.05 -0.11
CA ALA A 51 -3.10 15.21 1.09
C ALA A 51 -1.83 15.43 1.93
N LYS A 52 -2.01 15.58 3.25
CA LYS A 52 -0.94 15.84 4.20
C LYS A 52 -0.47 14.54 4.83
N GLN A 53 0.85 14.37 4.98
CA GLN A 53 1.39 13.22 5.69
C GLN A 53 1.02 13.31 7.18
N PHE A 54 0.49 12.21 7.73
CA PHE A 54 0.13 12.11 9.14
C PHE A 54 0.81 10.94 9.86
N ALA A 55 1.30 9.94 9.12
CA ALA A 55 2.06 8.84 9.70
C ALA A 55 3.13 8.30 8.74
N GLU A 56 4.12 7.62 9.31
CA GLU A 56 5.18 6.92 8.57
C GLU A 56 5.46 5.58 9.26
N ILE A 57 5.54 4.51 8.48
CA ILE A 57 6.02 3.21 8.93
C ILE A 57 7.42 3.03 8.36
N LYS A 58 8.40 2.80 9.23
CA LYS A 58 9.78 2.46 8.86
C LYS A 58 9.99 0.97 8.96
N TYR A 59 10.59 0.44 7.93
CA TYR A 59 10.92 -0.96 7.81
C TYR A 59 12.37 -1.08 7.33
N PHE A 60 13.15 -1.90 8.05
CA PHE A 60 14.53 -2.15 7.66
C PHE A 60 14.61 -3.39 6.77
N HIS A 61 15.10 -3.20 5.57
CA HIS A 61 15.37 -4.27 4.61
C HIS A 61 16.77 -4.85 4.83
N ASN A 62 17.03 -6.01 4.25
CA ASN A 62 18.35 -6.65 4.24
C ASN A 62 19.33 -5.99 3.25
N VAL A 63 19.15 -4.71 2.96
CA VAL A 63 19.99 -3.94 2.06
C VAL A 63 20.74 -2.86 2.84
N LEU A 64 22.05 -2.84 2.70
CA LEU A 64 22.91 -1.76 3.17
C LEU A 64 23.14 -0.77 2.03
N VAL A 65 23.06 0.50 2.33
CA VAL A 65 23.51 1.56 1.43
C VAL A 65 24.84 2.12 1.92
N TYR A 66 25.67 2.59 1.02
CA TYR A 66 26.89 3.29 1.39
C TYR A 66 27.01 4.60 0.61
N LYS A 67 27.48 5.63 1.32
CA LYS A 67 27.78 6.94 0.75
C LYS A 67 29.21 7.30 1.16
N ASN A 68 30.04 7.64 0.20
CA ASN A 68 31.45 7.99 0.44
C ASN A 68 32.19 6.96 1.30
N GLY A 69 31.93 5.67 1.09
CA GLY A 69 32.54 4.57 1.85
C GLY A 69 31.96 4.32 3.24
N ILE A 70 31.01 5.10 3.70
CA ILE A 70 30.33 4.91 4.99
C ILE A 70 29.04 4.11 4.77
N VAL A 71 28.91 3.02 5.53
CA VAL A 71 27.75 2.10 5.47
C VAL A 71 26.64 2.59 6.40
N GLU A 72 25.43 2.65 5.87
CA GLU A 72 24.22 2.99 6.61
C GLU A 72 23.10 1.98 6.32
N MET A 73 22.33 1.63 7.34
CA MET A 73 21.05 0.96 7.16
C MET A 73 19.98 2.00 6.83
N ALA A 74 19.53 2.02 5.57
CA ALA A 74 18.45 2.91 5.16
C ALA A 74 17.10 2.22 5.34
N PRO A 75 16.18 2.76 6.16
CA PRO A 75 14.85 2.21 6.25
C PRO A 75 14.05 2.47 4.98
N ILE A 76 13.28 1.50 4.55
CA ILE A 76 12.19 1.69 3.60
C ILE A 76 11.04 2.36 4.35
N LYS A 77 10.43 3.34 3.71
CA LYS A 77 9.36 4.12 4.30
C LYS A 77 8.04 3.85 3.61
N HIS A 78 7.01 3.70 4.42
CA HIS A 78 5.63 3.66 3.98
C HIS A 78 4.93 4.85 4.63
N LYS A 79 4.47 5.78 3.80
CA LYS A 79 3.91 7.04 4.27
C LYS A 79 2.40 7.04 4.10
N LEU A 80 1.71 7.48 5.15
CA LEU A 80 0.27 7.64 5.14
C LEU A 80 -0.06 9.13 5.07
N TYR A 81 -0.87 9.46 4.07
CA TYR A 81 -1.36 10.81 3.82
C TYR A 81 -2.86 10.84 3.98
N ALA A 82 -3.40 11.95 4.44
CA ALA A 82 -4.84 12.18 4.56
C ALA A 82 -5.25 13.48 3.87
N SER A 83 -6.41 13.46 3.26
CA SER A 83 -7.16 14.63 2.82
C SER A 83 -8.50 14.62 3.54
N GLU A 84 -8.70 15.55 4.47
CA GLU A 84 -9.96 15.68 5.21
C GLU A 84 -11.09 16.13 4.26
N ASP A 85 -10.79 17.04 3.31
CA ASP A 85 -11.75 17.51 2.32
C ASP A 85 -12.30 16.40 1.42
N GLN A 86 -11.47 15.40 1.10
CA GLN A 86 -11.85 14.26 0.26
C GLN A 86 -12.19 13.02 1.07
N ASN A 87 -12.06 13.09 2.39
CA ASN A 87 -12.25 11.97 3.31
C ASN A 87 -11.48 10.70 2.87
N LEU A 88 -10.22 10.89 2.49
CA LEU A 88 -9.39 9.87 1.83
C LEU A 88 -8.04 9.74 2.51
N ILE A 89 -7.63 8.49 2.73
CA ILE A 89 -6.28 8.12 3.15
C ILE A 89 -5.52 7.53 1.96
N ILE A 90 -4.25 7.90 1.80
CA ILE A 90 -3.37 7.34 0.78
C ILE A 90 -2.10 6.82 1.46
N CYS A 91 -1.88 5.50 1.37
CA CYS A 91 -0.67 4.84 1.83
C CYS A 91 0.24 4.56 0.63
N VAL A 92 1.47 5.10 0.65
CA VAL A 92 2.45 4.90 -0.42
C VAL A 92 3.76 4.39 0.16
N GLY A 93 4.22 3.24 -0.31
CA GLY A 93 5.53 2.70 0.07
C GLY A 93 6.62 3.00 -0.94
N ASP A 94 7.86 3.12 -0.47
CA ASP A 94 9.04 3.33 -1.33
C ASP A 94 9.48 2.04 -2.03
N ALA A 95 9.26 0.88 -1.39
CA ALA A 95 9.53 -0.45 -1.94
C ALA A 95 8.57 -1.48 -1.33
N GLN A 96 8.54 -2.68 -1.90
CA GLN A 96 7.86 -3.84 -1.32
C GLN A 96 8.88 -4.70 -0.57
N PRO A 97 8.50 -5.35 0.56
CA PRO A 97 9.31 -6.38 1.16
C PRO A 97 9.57 -7.53 0.17
N SER A 98 10.78 -8.08 0.18
CA SER A 98 11.14 -9.23 -0.66
C SER A 98 10.81 -10.57 -0.01
N VAL A 99 10.53 -10.56 1.29
CA VAL A 99 10.22 -11.75 2.09
C VAL A 99 8.71 -11.81 2.33
N PRO A 100 8.04 -12.93 2.03
CA PRO A 100 6.58 -13.04 2.16
C PRO A 100 6.06 -12.72 3.56
N GLU A 101 6.73 -13.19 4.61
CA GLU A 101 6.34 -12.97 5.99
C GLU A 101 6.37 -11.49 6.38
N GLU A 102 7.32 -10.75 5.82
CA GLU A 102 7.43 -9.32 6.05
C GLU A 102 6.35 -8.54 5.31
N SER A 103 5.96 -9.00 4.12
CA SER A 103 4.82 -8.46 3.38
C SER A 103 3.52 -8.63 4.16
N LEU A 104 3.29 -9.82 4.74
CA LEU A 104 2.13 -10.09 5.58
C LEU A 104 2.11 -9.21 6.84
N ARG A 105 3.25 -9.09 7.54
CA ARG A 105 3.36 -8.22 8.73
C ARG A 105 3.09 -6.76 8.42
N LEU A 106 3.63 -6.27 7.31
CA LEU A 106 3.42 -4.89 6.89
C LEU A 106 1.96 -4.65 6.50
N ALA A 107 1.36 -5.57 5.73
CA ALA A 107 -0.04 -5.51 5.38
C ALA A 107 -0.94 -5.51 6.63
N GLN A 108 -0.66 -6.39 7.60
CA GLN A 108 -1.39 -6.43 8.87
C GLN A 108 -1.27 -5.10 9.62
N LYS A 109 -0.06 -4.54 9.71
CA LYS A 109 0.16 -3.27 10.40
C LYS A 109 -0.57 -2.11 9.75
N ILE A 110 -0.62 -2.08 8.42
CA ILE A 110 -1.39 -1.06 7.67
C ILE A 110 -2.88 -1.28 7.86
N SER A 111 -3.34 -2.53 7.89
CA SER A 111 -4.74 -2.87 8.17
C SER A 111 -5.15 -2.45 9.58
N ASP A 112 -4.29 -2.67 10.59
CA ASP A 112 -4.53 -2.21 11.97
C ASP A 112 -4.71 -0.69 12.03
N ILE A 113 -3.85 0.06 11.34
CA ILE A 113 -3.97 1.52 11.23
C ILE A 113 -5.27 1.91 10.50
N ALA A 114 -5.62 1.20 9.44
CA ALA A 114 -6.85 1.45 8.71
C ALA A 114 -8.09 1.26 9.59
N VAL A 115 -8.12 0.19 10.39
CA VAL A 115 -9.19 -0.07 11.38
C VAL A 115 -9.24 1.04 12.44
N GLU A 116 -8.09 1.43 13.00
CA GLU A 116 -8.01 2.52 13.98
C GLU A 116 -8.52 3.86 13.42
N MET A 117 -8.27 4.12 12.13
CA MET A 117 -8.74 5.31 11.42
C MET A 117 -10.19 5.20 10.91
N GLY A 118 -10.87 4.08 11.13
CA GLY A 118 -12.27 3.87 10.73
C GLY A 118 -12.44 3.64 9.23
N VAL A 119 -11.40 3.20 8.51
CA VAL A 119 -11.44 2.93 7.07
C VAL A 119 -12.48 1.86 6.75
N LYS A 120 -13.33 2.14 5.77
CA LYS A 120 -14.40 1.22 5.33
C LYS A 120 -14.00 0.37 4.14
N ARG A 121 -13.12 0.87 3.29
CA ARG A 121 -12.67 0.18 2.08
C ARG A 121 -11.21 0.49 1.79
N ILE A 122 -10.50 -0.52 1.30
CA ILE A 122 -9.11 -0.38 0.85
C ILE A 122 -9.05 -0.74 -0.63
N TYR A 123 -8.54 0.17 -1.44
CA TYR A 123 -8.24 -0.08 -2.84
C TYR A 123 -6.74 -0.19 -3.04
N THR A 124 -6.33 -1.19 -3.81
CA THR A 124 -4.95 -1.32 -4.29
C THR A 124 -4.94 -1.31 -5.81
N MET A 125 -3.82 -1.01 -6.39
CA MET A 125 -3.64 -0.95 -7.84
C MET A 125 -2.45 -1.81 -8.25
N ALA A 126 -2.56 -2.45 -9.41
CA ALA A 126 -1.45 -3.20 -10.00
C ALA A 126 -1.55 -3.08 -11.53
N ALA A 127 -0.42 -3.23 -12.22
CA ALA A 127 -0.46 -3.40 -13.66
C ALA A 127 -0.88 -4.82 -13.98
N PHE A 128 -1.83 -4.95 -14.90
CA PHE A 128 -2.28 -6.24 -15.45
C PHE A 128 -1.75 -6.35 -16.87
N PRO A 129 -0.77 -7.24 -17.13
CA PRO A 129 -0.23 -7.44 -18.46
C PRO A 129 -1.31 -8.06 -19.36
N ASN A 130 -1.69 -7.35 -20.41
CA ASN A 130 -2.64 -7.81 -21.38
C ASN A 130 -2.24 -7.27 -22.76
N GLU A 131 -2.56 -7.99 -23.81
CA GLU A 131 -2.49 -7.47 -25.16
C GLU A 131 -3.70 -6.56 -25.39
N PHE A 132 -3.45 -5.29 -25.70
CA PHE A 132 -4.50 -4.38 -26.12
C PHE A 132 -4.03 -3.58 -27.33
N TYR A 133 -4.96 -3.35 -28.22
CA TYR A 133 -4.72 -2.61 -29.47
C TYR A 133 -5.53 -1.31 -29.51
N ASP A 134 -6.43 -1.15 -28.53
CA ASP A 134 -7.38 -0.05 -28.41
C ASP A 134 -7.13 0.74 -27.10
N GLU A 135 -8.19 1.26 -26.49
CA GLU A 135 -8.10 1.99 -25.22
C GLU A 135 -7.77 1.09 -24.05
N PRO A 136 -6.88 1.55 -23.11
CA PRO A 136 -6.57 0.80 -21.89
C PRO A 136 -7.83 0.61 -21.04
N LYS A 137 -8.02 -0.61 -20.51
CA LYS A 137 -9.13 -0.96 -19.64
C LYS A 137 -8.68 -1.09 -18.20
N VAL A 138 -9.59 -0.82 -17.28
CA VAL A 138 -9.40 -1.07 -15.85
C VAL A 138 -10.12 -2.36 -15.47
N TYR A 139 -9.36 -3.33 -14.98
CA TYR A 139 -9.90 -4.59 -14.49
C TYR A 139 -9.94 -4.59 -12.98
N GLY A 140 -10.96 -5.25 -12.40
CA GLY A 140 -11.14 -5.33 -10.96
C GLY A 140 -11.42 -6.72 -10.43
N VAL A 141 -10.95 -6.94 -9.20
CA VAL A 141 -11.31 -8.05 -8.32
C VAL A 141 -11.70 -7.49 -6.96
N PHE A 142 -12.53 -8.18 -6.22
CA PHE A 142 -13.07 -7.70 -4.95
C PHE A 142 -13.11 -8.82 -3.91
N THR A 143 -13.25 -8.44 -2.65
CA THR A 143 -13.32 -9.37 -1.51
C THR A 143 -14.75 -9.72 -1.12
N ASP A 144 -15.73 -8.93 -1.58
CA ASP A 144 -17.15 -9.09 -1.25
C ASP A 144 -18.00 -8.80 -2.49
N GLU A 145 -18.94 -9.69 -2.79
CA GLU A 145 -19.81 -9.61 -3.98
C GLU A 145 -20.65 -8.32 -4.01
N SER A 146 -20.97 -7.74 -2.85
CA SER A 146 -21.70 -6.47 -2.76
C SER A 146 -20.99 -5.28 -3.41
N MET A 147 -19.68 -5.41 -3.70
CA MET A 147 -18.91 -4.37 -4.37
C MET A 147 -19.02 -4.40 -5.91
N ARG A 148 -19.56 -5.48 -6.47
CA ARG A 148 -19.58 -5.72 -7.93
C ARG A 148 -20.26 -4.60 -8.69
N ASP A 149 -21.50 -4.30 -8.35
CA ASP A 149 -22.32 -3.33 -9.10
C ASP A 149 -21.69 -1.93 -9.05
N GLU A 150 -21.22 -1.51 -7.87
CA GLU A 150 -20.54 -0.23 -7.71
C GLU A 150 -19.27 -0.11 -8.59
N LEU A 151 -18.47 -1.18 -8.68
CA LEU A 151 -17.27 -1.18 -9.51
C LEU A 151 -17.61 -1.12 -11.00
N ILE A 152 -18.62 -1.88 -11.44
CA ILE A 152 -19.09 -1.86 -12.83
C ILE A 152 -19.62 -0.47 -13.22
N GLU A 153 -20.38 0.19 -12.33
CA GLU A 153 -20.90 1.54 -12.57
C GLU A 153 -19.77 2.58 -12.74
N THR A 154 -18.60 2.34 -12.16
CA THR A 154 -17.41 3.19 -12.35
C THR A 154 -16.59 2.84 -13.60
N GLY A 155 -17.04 1.88 -14.42
CA GLY A 155 -16.36 1.48 -15.66
C GLY A 155 -15.26 0.44 -15.46
N VAL A 156 -15.22 -0.24 -14.31
CA VAL A 156 -14.29 -1.34 -14.04
C VAL A 156 -14.84 -2.62 -14.65
N GLU A 157 -14.05 -3.31 -15.47
CA GLU A 157 -14.39 -4.64 -16.00
C GLU A 157 -14.00 -5.71 -14.99
N MET A 158 -14.90 -6.65 -14.71
CA MET A 158 -14.61 -7.75 -13.79
C MET A 158 -13.75 -8.80 -14.46
N ILE A 159 -12.74 -9.29 -13.73
CA ILE A 159 -11.96 -10.46 -14.18
C ILE A 159 -12.80 -11.71 -13.91
N GLU A 160 -13.17 -12.41 -14.97
CA GLU A 160 -13.99 -13.63 -14.90
C GLU A 160 -13.14 -14.91 -14.72
N ASN A 161 -11.87 -14.85 -15.08
CA ASN A 161 -10.97 -16.01 -15.00
C ASN A 161 -10.25 -16.07 -13.65
N ASP A 162 -9.90 -17.27 -13.24
CA ASP A 162 -9.04 -17.49 -12.08
C ASP A 162 -7.65 -16.87 -12.30
N GLY A 163 -7.10 -16.28 -11.26
CA GLY A 163 -5.81 -15.63 -11.33
C GLY A 163 -5.19 -15.38 -9.97
N ALA A 164 -4.01 -14.77 -9.96
CA ALA A 164 -3.30 -14.40 -8.74
C ALA A 164 -2.74 -12.99 -8.86
N VAL A 165 -2.89 -12.22 -7.79
CA VAL A 165 -2.25 -10.91 -7.64
C VAL A 165 -1.10 -11.06 -6.67
N ASN A 166 0.12 -10.85 -7.17
CA ASN A 166 1.34 -11.01 -6.39
C ASN A 166 1.78 -9.68 -5.72
N GLY A 167 2.67 -9.81 -4.73
CA GLY A 167 3.26 -8.69 -4.02
C GLY A 167 2.31 -8.04 -3.03
N LEU A 168 2.79 -6.98 -2.40
CA LEU A 168 2.08 -6.32 -1.30
C LEU A 168 0.74 -5.71 -1.73
N ASN A 169 0.62 -5.26 -3.00
CA ASN A 169 -0.66 -4.78 -3.53
C ASN A 169 -1.75 -5.86 -3.50
N GLY A 170 -1.39 -7.14 -3.76
CA GLY A 170 -2.32 -8.25 -3.66
C GLY A 170 -2.54 -8.72 -2.22
N VAL A 171 -1.44 -8.88 -1.47
CA VAL A 171 -1.47 -9.32 -0.06
C VAL A 171 -2.34 -8.40 0.80
N MET A 172 -2.30 -7.10 0.56
CA MET A 172 -3.09 -6.11 1.31
C MET A 172 -4.59 -6.38 1.21
N ILE A 173 -5.09 -6.78 0.03
CA ILE A 173 -6.51 -7.12 -0.15
C ILE A 173 -6.88 -8.37 0.67
N GLY A 174 -6.02 -9.39 0.64
CA GLY A 174 -6.26 -10.63 1.39
C GLY A 174 -6.25 -10.44 2.91
N VAL A 175 -5.40 -9.55 3.42
CA VAL A 175 -5.31 -9.24 4.86
C VAL A 175 -6.46 -8.34 5.31
N ALA A 176 -6.96 -7.46 4.44
CA ALA A 176 -8.04 -6.53 4.77
C ALA A 176 -9.45 -7.14 4.67
N LYS A 177 -9.56 -8.38 4.17
CA LYS A 177 -10.83 -9.15 4.12
C LYS A 177 -11.26 -9.57 5.52
#